data_6716e39c238fad541dc7b7c9269f196b
#
_entry.id   6716e39c238fad541dc7b7c9269f196b
#
_cell.length_a   1.000
_cell.length_b   1.000
_cell.length_c   1.000
_cell.angle_alpha   90.00
_cell.angle_beta   90.00
_cell.angle_gamma   90.00
#
_symmetry.space_group_name_H-M   'P 1'
#
loop_
_entity.id
_entity.type
_entity.pdbx_description
1 polymer ?
#
loop_
_entity_poly.entity_id
_entity_poly.type
_entity_poly.pdbx_seq_one_letter_code
_entity_poly.pdbx_strand_id
1 'polypeptide(L)'
;MTVKGKIWPPIRIFAFFVVLLSMSPCIILARNYMMRVSLLDKQGCGYSLQMPEAFLSQRAIERRIRQHLQLDSTDLPLSKLYLDKIAARGVRIVSQSKWNNSVLVFGDSLALLKSLADLSFVRNIELVYIEPDSLKEFECPRRTVAFPELDGTDDATALQLHQIHLDQLHQAGFRGKGMMVAVLDGGFQYADHIPALKRINKIGERDFVFPPSHNIYREHSHGMKVLSVMAVNEKNLFEGSAPEAEYWLLRCEQTQTESRSEEDFWAAAAEFADSVGVDVINSSLGYSEYDDDEQKYPYRQLDGHSMMISRMASMLAQKGIVLVCSAGNSGDDSWKKITIPADAEDVLTVGAVTSDGINTVFSSVGPTADGRVKPDVMALGGYCSVINADGEIAQQNGTSFASPLIAGAVACLWQALPDKTACELIELVRQSGDRYQWPDNIYGYGIPDFAKILEKEKYVNGNK
;
A
#
# COMPACT_ATOMS: atom_id res chain seq x y z
N MET A 1 -59.46 89.69 24.57
CA MET A 1 -59.13 88.60 25.56
C MET A 1 -58.06 87.77 24.97
N THR A 2 -56.82 87.99 25.38
CA THR A 2 -55.62 87.35 24.86
C THR A 2 -55.18 86.26 25.82
N VAL A 3 -55.12 85.00 25.32
CA VAL A 3 -54.65 83.88 26.06
C VAL A 3 -53.16 83.64 25.64
N LYS A 4 -52.26 83.73 26.62
CA LYS A 4 -50.83 83.51 26.48
C LYS A 4 -50.58 81.94 26.54
N GLY A 5 -50.05 81.43 25.41
CA GLY A 5 -49.54 80.05 25.37
C GLY A 5 -48.14 79.97 26.01
N LYS A 6 -47.95 79.00 26.93
CA LYS A 6 -46.65 78.60 27.53
C LYS A 6 -45.90 77.74 26.55
N ILE A 7 -44.70 78.12 26.17
CA ILE A 7 -43.73 77.33 25.39
C ILE A 7 -42.92 76.49 26.37
N TRP A 8 -42.89 75.20 26.16
CA TRP A 8 -41.99 74.27 26.89
C TRP A 8 -40.71 74.05 26.10
N PRO A 9 -39.53 73.91 26.73
CA PRO A 9 -38.26 73.70 26.05
C PRO A 9 -38.14 72.26 25.55
N PRO A 10 -37.37 72.01 24.44
CA PRO A 10 -37.23 70.69 23.88
C PRO A 10 -36.37 69.77 24.76
N ILE A 11 -36.87 68.60 25.02
CA ILE A 11 -36.16 67.50 25.70
C ILE A 11 -35.10 66.98 24.72
N ARG A 12 -33.82 67.15 25.05
CA ARG A 12 -32.70 66.50 24.34
C ARG A 12 -32.66 65.04 24.78
N ILE A 13 -33.06 64.13 23.85
CA ILE A 13 -32.90 62.69 24.00
C ILE A 13 -31.44 62.42 23.65
N PHE A 14 -30.63 62.09 24.68
CA PHE A 14 -29.32 61.48 24.47
C PHE A 14 -29.51 60.00 24.08
N ALA A 15 -29.34 59.66 22.79
CA ALA A 15 -29.27 58.30 22.33
C ALA A 15 -27.93 57.69 22.77
N PHE A 16 -27.95 56.83 23.79
CA PHE A 16 -26.82 55.95 24.11
C PHE A 16 -26.75 54.85 23.04
N PHE A 17 -25.83 55.00 22.13
CA PHE A 17 -25.45 53.85 21.26
C PHE A 17 -24.63 52.87 22.09
N VAL A 18 -25.27 51.80 22.57
CA VAL A 18 -24.60 50.62 23.08
C VAL A 18 -24.09 49.85 21.88
N VAL A 19 -22.80 49.99 21.59
CA VAL A 19 -22.09 49.10 20.63
C VAL A 19 -21.94 47.75 21.33
N LEU A 20 -22.87 46.83 21.10
CA LEU A 20 -22.68 45.41 21.35
C LEU A 20 -21.62 44.92 20.36
N LEU A 21 -20.35 44.88 20.78
CA LEU A 21 -19.34 44.05 20.15
C LEU A 21 -19.83 42.59 20.30
N SER A 22 -20.43 42.08 19.25
CA SER A 22 -20.65 40.65 19.09
C SER A 22 -19.26 40.00 18.97
N MET A 23 -18.67 39.60 20.07
CA MET A 23 -17.62 38.59 20.09
C MET A 23 -18.28 37.29 19.63
N SER A 24 -18.34 37.05 18.32
CA SER A 24 -18.56 35.71 17.83
C SER A 24 -17.47 34.82 18.47
N PRO A 25 -17.82 33.81 19.23
CA PRO A 25 -16.82 32.87 19.66
C PRO A 25 -16.22 32.28 18.39
N CYS A 26 -14.96 32.59 18.14
CA CYS A 26 -14.18 31.86 17.15
C CYS A 26 -14.17 30.42 17.70
N ILE A 27 -15.06 29.57 17.22
CA ILE A 27 -15.00 28.14 17.48
C ILE A 27 -13.71 27.71 16.77
N ILE A 28 -12.62 27.70 17.51
CA ILE A 28 -11.41 27.00 17.08
C ILE A 28 -11.85 25.55 17.10
N LEU A 29 -12.24 25.01 15.95
CA LEU A 29 -12.40 23.59 15.78
C LEU A 29 -11.05 22.96 16.15
N ALA A 30 -11.03 22.20 17.21
CA ALA A 30 -9.85 21.45 17.61
C ALA A 30 -9.53 20.48 16.45
N ARG A 31 -8.43 20.70 15.75
CA ARG A 31 -7.96 19.82 14.70
C ARG A 31 -7.12 18.71 15.32
N ASN A 32 -7.26 17.52 14.80
CA ASN A 32 -6.39 16.42 15.14
C ASN A 32 -5.15 16.42 14.24
N TYR A 33 -4.05 15.92 14.77
CA TYR A 33 -2.76 15.86 14.09
C TYR A 33 -2.14 14.48 14.29
N MET A 34 -1.37 14.01 13.30
CA MET A 34 -0.45 12.90 13.52
C MET A 34 0.99 13.36 13.29
N MET A 35 1.87 12.85 14.14
CA MET A 35 3.28 13.17 14.09
C MET A 35 4.11 11.90 14.11
N ARG A 36 5.01 11.74 13.14
CA ARG A 36 6.02 10.69 13.13
C ARG A 36 7.14 11.07 14.08
N VAL A 37 7.40 10.23 15.07
CA VAL A 37 8.46 10.41 16.07
C VAL A 37 9.53 9.36 15.83
N SER A 38 10.68 9.77 15.31
CA SER A 38 11.85 8.91 15.09
C SER A 38 12.65 8.76 16.37
N LEU A 39 13.05 7.53 16.71
CA LEU A 39 13.80 7.19 17.91
C LEU A 39 15.29 7.06 17.60
N LEU A 40 16.15 7.29 18.60
CA LEU A 40 17.61 7.18 18.44
C LEU A 40 18.04 5.72 18.24
N ASP A 41 17.51 4.82 19.05
CA ASP A 41 17.88 3.41 19.12
C ASP A 41 16.72 2.56 19.66
N LYS A 42 16.99 1.29 19.94
CA LYS A 42 16.07 0.32 20.54
C LYS A 42 16.51 -0.13 21.93
N GLN A 43 17.25 0.69 22.66
CA GLN A 43 17.76 0.34 23.97
C GLN A 43 16.63 -0.05 24.92
N GLY A 44 16.78 -1.21 25.55
CA GLY A 44 15.75 -1.72 26.47
C GLY A 44 14.50 -2.26 25.77
N CYS A 45 14.56 -2.71 24.52
CA CYS A 45 13.43 -3.33 23.81
C CYS A 45 12.95 -4.62 24.49
N GLY A 46 13.82 -5.31 25.25
CA GLY A 46 13.47 -6.56 25.95
C GLY A 46 13.54 -7.82 25.07
N TYR A 47 13.95 -7.69 23.80
CA TYR A 47 14.06 -8.79 22.86
C TYR A 47 15.52 -9.03 22.46
N SER A 48 15.84 -10.25 21.99
CA SER A 48 17.17 -10.66 21.56
C SER A 48 17.13 -11.32 20.19
N LEU A 49 18.12 -11.03 19.35
CA LEU A 49 18.28 -11.68 18.04
C LEU A 49 18.55 -13.19 18.15
N GLN A 50 18.98 -13.67 19.31
CA GLN A 50 19.17 -15.10 19.60
C GLN A 50 17.87 -15.84 19.90
N MET A 51 16.76 -15.11 20.10
CA MET A 51 15.43 -15.66 20.39
C MET A 51 14.39 -15.05 19.44
N PRO A 52 14.53 -15.25 18.10
CA PRO A 52 13.70 -14.60 17.10
C PRO A 52 12.24 -15.05 17.15
N GLU A 53 11.93 -16.22 17.68
CA GLU A 53 10.58 -16.76 17.90
C GLU A 53 9.72 -15.87 18.82
N ALA A 54 10.34 -14.96 19.58
CA ALA A 54 9.61 -14.02 20.42
C ALA A 54 8.94 -12.87 19.61
N PHE A 55 9.34 -12.65 18.36
CA PHE A 55 8.83 -11.55 17.53
C PHE A 55 8.67 -11.89 16.03
N LEU A 56 9.07 -13.08 15.60
CA LEU A 56 8.85 -13.61 14.24
C LEU A 56 8.15 -14.96 14.31
N SER A 57 7.28 -15.24 13.33
CA SER A 57 6.72 -16.58 13.17
C SER A 57 7.78 -17.59 12.74
N GLN A 58 7.51 -18.87 12.97
CA GLN A 58 8.39 -19.95 12.51
C GLN A 58 8.64 -19.88 11.00
N ARG A 59 7.59 -19.57 10.20
CA ARG A 59 7.68 -19.42 8.74
C ARG A 59 8.62 -18.24 8.35
N ALA A 60 8.56 -17.13 9.06
CA ALA A 60 9.45 -15.99 8.83
C ALA A 60 10.92 -16.32 9.11
N ILE A 61 11.17 -17.12 10.15
CA ILE A 61 12.51 -17.62 10.49
C ILE A 61 13.01 -18.57 9.40
N GLU A 62 12.18 -19.55 9.01
CA GLU A 62 12.52 -20.53 7.97
C GLU A 62 12.78 -19.87 6.60
N ARG A 63 11.98 -18.84 6.23
CA ARG A 63 12.22 -18.05 5.02
C ARG A 63 13.62 -17.42 5.02
N ARG A 64 14.06 -16.83 6.14
CA ARG A 64 15.40 -16.25 6.27
C ARG A 64 16.50 -17.30 6.20
N ILE A 65 16.33 -18.44 6.88
CA ILE A 65 17.28 -19.54 6.85
C ILE A 65 17.45 -20.06 5.42
N ARG A 66 16.35 -20.32 4.71
CA ARG A 66 16.33 -20.81 3.32
C ARG A 66 17.07 -19.87 2.37
N GLN A 67 16.98 -18.56 2.60
CA GLN A 67 17.61 -17.54 1.77
C GLN A 67 18.97 -17.03 2.32
N HIS A 68 19.52 -17.68 3.36
CA HIS A 68 20.79 -17.33 4.01
C HIS A 68 20.85 -15.89 4.55
N LEU A 69 19.71 -15.33 4.98
CA LEU A 69 19.57 -13.97 5.49
C LEU A 69 19.84 -13.94 7.01
N GLN A 70 20.60 -12.94 7.45
CA GLN A 70 20.87 -12.72 8.86
C GLN A 70 19.84 -11.78 9.48
N LEU A 71 19.52 -12.03 10.75
CA LEU A 71 18.76 -11.10 11.57
C LEU A 71 19.66 -9.93 12.01
N ASP A 72 19.11 -8.74 12.05
CA ASP A 72 19.81 -7.54 12.51
C ASP A 72 18.95 -6.69 13.46
N SER A 73 19.47 -5.54 13.88
CA SER A 73 18.78 -4.65 14.83
C SER A 73 17.44 -4.11 14.29
N THR A 74 17.22 -4.11 12.96
CA THR A 74 15.94 -3.67 12.38
C THR A 74 14.82 -4.66 12.67
N ASP A 75 15.14 -5.96 12.83
CA ASP A 75 14.16 -7.00 13.17
C ASP A 75 13.60 -6.87 14.60
N LEU A 76 14.39 -6.28 15.53
CA LEU A 76 13.97 -6.13 16.92
C LEU A 76 12.79 -5.16 17.06
N PRO A 77 11.80 -5.46 17.90
CA PRO A 77 10.73 -4.52 18.28
C PRO A 77 11.28 -3.21 18.88
N LEU A 78 10.46 -2.18 18.92
CA LEU A 78 10.78 -0.91 19.55
C LEU A 78 10.96 -1.05 21.07
N SER A 79 11.69 -0.10 21.66
CA SER A 79 11.89 -0.03 23.11
C SER A 79 10.55 0.23 23.82
N LYS A 80 10.09 -0.73 24.60
CA LYS A 80 8.88 -0.56 25.43
C LYS A 80 9.01 0.62 26.37
N LEU A 81 10.23 0.84 26.92
CA LEU A 81 10.49 1.98 27.81
C LEU A 81 10.24 3.33 27.11
N TYR A 82 10.62 3.44 25.82
CA TYR A 82 10.40 4.66 25.04
C TYR A 82 8.93 4.83 24.70
N LEU A 83 8.23 3.76 24.33
CA LEU A 83 6.80 3.78 24.06
C LEU A 83 6.01 4.24 25.29
N ASP A 84 6.31 3.68 26.48
CA ASP A 84 5.67 4.03 27.73
C ASP A 84 5.90 5.53 28.09
N LYS A 85 7.11 6.04 27.88
CA LYS A 85 7.45 7.46 28.13
C LYS A 85 6.74 8.42 27.14
N ILE A 86 6.57 8.04 25.88
CA ILE A 86 5.82 8.80 24.89
C ILE A 86 4.34 8.82 25.28
N ALA A 87 3.76 7.67 25.58
CA ALA A 87 2.35 7.56 25.99
C ALA A 87 2.07 8.35 27.28
N ALA A 88 3.01 8.38 28.23
CA ALA A 88 2.89 9.16 29.48
C ALA A 88 2.83 10.69 29.26
N ARG A 89 3.14 11.19 28.05
CA ARG A 89 2.92 12.60 27.69
C ARG A 89 1.47 12.92 27.33
N GLY A 90 0.56 11.94 27.35
CA GLY A 90 -0.87 12.12 27.05
C GLY A 90 -1.19 12.06 25.55
N VAL A 91 -0.29 11.55 24.73
CA VAL A 91 -0.51 11.30 23.29
C VAL A 91 -0.88 9.84 23.06
N ARG A 92 -1.60 9.56 21.95
CA ARG A 92 -1.95 8.20 21.55
C ARG A 92 -0.99 7.69 20.50
N ILE A 93 -0.29 6.58 20.75
CA ILE A 93 0.48 5.87 19.74
C ILE A 93 -0.49 5.09 18.87
N VAL A 94 -0.48 5.32 17.56
CA VAL A 94 -1.44 4.75 16.60
C VAL A 94 -0.79 3.83 15.57
N SER A 95 0.52 3.97 15.33
CA SER A 95 1.31 3.03 14.52
C SER A 95 2.74 2.95 15.03
N GLN A 96 3.45 1.89 14.64
CA GLN A 96 4.85 1.65 15.02
C GLN A 96 5.58 1.02 13.84
N SER A 97 6.81 1.45 13.60
CA SER A 97 7.71 0.84 12.62
C SER A 97 9.02 0.44 13.29
N LYS A 98 9.27 -0.88 13.34
CA LYS A 98 10.54 -1.42 13.85
C LYS A 98 11.69 -1.17 12.87
N TRP A 99 11.44 -1.17 11.57
CA TRP A 99 12.48 -0.95 10.55
C TRP A 99 12.90 0.51 10.48
N ASN A 100 11.95 1.46 10.54
CA ASN A 100 12.23 2.89 10.55
C ASN A 100 12.61 3.41 11.96
N ASN A 101 12.45 2.58 13.00
CA ASN A 101 12.63 2.94 14.40
C ASN A 101 11.83 4.20 14.78
N SER A 102 10.53 4.18 14.49
CA SER A 102 9.61 5.31 14.71
C SER A 102 8.26 4.88 15.23
N VAL A 103 7.53 5.83 15.78
CA VAL A 103 6.14 5.71 16.15
C VAL A 103 5.33 6.84 15.51
N LEU A 104 4.09 6.55 15.12
CA LEU A 104 3.10 7.53 14.74
C LEU A 104 2.24 7.85 15.97
N VAL A 105 2.18 9.12 16.36
CA VAL A 105 1.38 9.59 17.49
C VAL A 105 0.27 10.49 16.99
N PHE A 106 -0.88 10.41 17.68
CA PHE A 106 -2.09 11.18 17.41
C PHE A 106 -2.45 12.06 18.61
N GLY A 107 -2.93 13.26 18.35
CA GLY A 107 -3.41 14.19 19.38
C GLY A 107 -4.04 15.45 18.79
N ASP A 108 -4.76 16.19 19.62
CA ASP A 108 -5.46 17.44 19.29
C ASP A 108 -4.64 18.70 19.59
N SER A 109 -3.46 18.56 20.19
CA SER A 109 -2.57 19.66 20.53
C SER A 109 -1.23 19.54 19.79
N LEU A 110 -1.05 20.38 18.77
CA LEU A 110 0.21 20.44 18.01
C LEU A 110 1.40 20.84 18.92
N ALA A 111 1.17 21.68 19.94
CA ALA A 111 2.21 22.08 20.89
C ALA A 111 2.66 20.89 21.77
N LEU A 112 1.70 20.05 22.23
CA LEU A 112 1.99 18.84 22.97
C LEU A 112 2.77 17.85 22.12
N LEU A 113 2.34 17.60 20.87
CA LEU A 113 3.02 16.70 19.96
C LEU A 113 4.47 17.16 19.68
N LYS A 114 4.67 18.47 19.45
CA LYS A 114 6.00 19.06 19.25
C LYS A 114 6.90 18.92 20.48
N SER A 115 6.35 18.94 21.70
CA SER A 115 7.13 18.77 22.95
C SER A 115 7.76 17.37 23.10
N LEU A 116 7.37 16.39 22.26
CA LEU A 116 8.02 15.08 22.24
C LEU A 116 9.47 15.16 21.78
N ALA A 117 9.87 16.21 21.06
CA ALA A 117 11.24 16.47 20.68
C ALA A 117 12.19 16.69 21.88
N ASP A 118 11.63 17.07 23.05
CA ASP A 118 12.40 17.27 24.29
C ASP A 118 12.83 15.95 24.97
N LEU A 119 12.32 14.82 24.50
CA LEU A 119 12.70 13.52 25.04
C LEU A 119 14.06 13.11 24.50
N SER A 120 15.00 12.81 25.38
CA SER A 120 16.43 12.57 25.05
C SER A 120 16.67 11.42 24.08
N PHE A 121 15.71 10.51 23.90
CA PHE A 121 15.75 9.38 23.00
C PHE A 121 15.00 9.62 21.67
N VAL A 122 14.44 10.82 21.47
CA VAL A 122 13.82 11.22 20.20
C VAL A 122 14.88 11.88 19.32
N ARG A 123 14.99 11.39 18.09
CA ARG A 123 15.93 11.92 17.08
C ARG A 123 15.32 13.06 16.28
N ASN A 124 14.06 12.87 15.84
CA ASN A 124 13.34 13.82 15.01
C ASN A 124 11.83 13.63 15.19
N ILE A 125 11.08 14.70 14.91
CA ILE A 125 9.62 14.67 14.80
C ILE A 125 9.21 15.27 13.46
N GLU A 126 8.16 14.73 12.86
CA GLU A 126 7.64 15.15 11.56
C GLU A 126 6.13 15.17 11.57
N LEU A 127 5.52 16.31 11.19
CA LEU A 127 4.07 16.42 11.03
C LEU A 127 3.68 15.73 9.72
N VAL A 128 2.86 14.68 9.80
CA VAL A 128 2.50 13.83 8.66
C VAL A 128 1.00 13.80 8.35
N TYR A 129 0.19 14.37 9.24
CA TYR A 129 -1.26 14.51 9.05
C TYR A 129 -1.81 15.70 9.79
N ILE A 130 -2.66 16.43 9.10
CA ILE A 130 -3.52 17.48 9.67
C ILE A 130 -4.96 17.12 9.29
N GLU A 131 -5.84 16.99 10.28
CA GLU A 131 -7.24 16.68 10.00
C GLU A 131 -7.86 17.76 9.11
N PRO A 132 -8.41 17.42 7.94
CA PRO A 132 -9.06 18.38 7.05
C PRO A 132 -10.36 18.92 7.66
N ASP A 133 -10.80 20.09 7.22
CA ASP A 133 -12.04 20.72 7.71
C ASP A 133 -13.30 19.89 7.41
N SER A 134 -13.24 19.02 6.42
CA SER A 134 -14.31 18.05 6.10
C SER A 134 -13.73 16.79 5.48
N LEU A 135 -14.09 15.64 6.03
CA LEU A 135 -13.84 14.34 5.42
C LEU A 135 -15.06 13.94 4.61
N LYS A 136 -14.83 13.44 3.39
CA LYS A 136 -15.88 12.76 2.63
C LYS A 136 -16.03 11.37 3.23
N GLU A 137 -17.11 11.13 3.97
CA GLU A 137 -17.38 9.79 4.48
C GLU A 137 -17.58 8.83 3.30
N PHE A 138 -16.87 7.72 3.32
CA PHE A 138 -17.14 6.60 2.43
C PHE A 138 -18.27 5.78 3.05
N GLU A 139 -19.42 5.78 2.39
CA GLU A 139 -20.52 4.89 2.76
C GLU A 139 -20.54 3.65 1.86
N CYS A 140 -20.22 2.49 2.46
CA CYS A 140 -20.40 1.23 1.78
C CYS A 140 -21.91 1.00 1.52
N PRO A 141 -22.36 0.88 0.26
CA PRO A 141 -23.76 0.67 -0.06
C PRO A 141 -24.34 -0.56 0.65
N ARG A 142 -25.56 -0.45 1.18
CA ARG A 142 -26.28 -1.62 1.71
C ARG A 142 -26.81 -2.45 0.55
N ARG A 143 -26.31 -3.67 0.43
CA ARG A 143 -26.81 -4.60 -0.57
C ARG A 143 -27.96 -5.44 0.03
N THR A 144 -29.09 -5.46 -0.66
CA THR A 144 -30.30 -6.23 -0.26
C THR A 144 -30.48 -7.48 -1.10
N VAL A 145 -29.71 -7.63 -2.18
CA VAL A 145 -29.77 -8.75 -3.11
C VAL A 145 -28.52 -9.62 -2.93
N ALA A 146 -28.68 -10.93 -3.00
CA ALA A 146 -27.55 -11.86 -2.98
C ALA A 146 -26.58 -11.61 -4.14
N PHE A 147 -25.30 -11.84 -3.91
CA PHE A 147 -24.31 -11.79 -4.99
C PHE A 147 -24.50 -12.95 -5.94
N PRO A 148 -24.32 -12.75 -7.27
CA PRO A 148 -24.41 -13.83 -8.24
C PRO A 148 -23.22 -14.81 -8.07
N GLU A 149 -23.44 -16.06 -8.48
CA GLU A 149 -22.34 -16.94 -8.88
C GLU A 149 -21.83 -16.44 -10.24
N LEU A 150 -20.55 -16.63 -10.50
CA LEU A 150 -20.01 -16.32 -11.83
C LEU A 150 -20.59 -17.29 -12.85
N ASP A 151 -21.01 -16.77 -13.97
CA ASP A 151 -21.44 -17.54 -15.13
C ASP A 151 -20.76 -17.03 -16.41
N GLY A 152 -20.74 -17.84 -17.44
CA GLY A 152 -20.10 -17.54 -18.71
C GLY A 152 -19.69 -18.80 -19.45
N THR A 153 -19.31 -18.63 -20.70
CA THR A 153 -18.85 -19.73 -21.57
C THR A 153 -17.36 -19.69 -21.82
N ASP A 154 -16.73 -18.54 -21.56
CA ASP A 154 -15.32 -18.29 -21.87
C ASP A 154 -14.56 -17.82 -20.64
N ASP A 155 -13.30 -18.21 -20.55
CA ASP A 155 -12.40 -17.77 -19.48
C ASP A 155 -12.00 -16.30 -19.68
N ALA A 156 -12.55 -15.43 -18.82
CA ALA A 156 -12.33 -13.98 -18.88
C ALA A 156 -10.87 -13.58 -18.60
N THR A 157 -10.06 -14.49 -18.02
CA THR A 157 -8.68 -14.21 -17.61
C THR A 157 -7.62 -14.86 -18.51
N ALA A 158 -8.03 -15.71 -19.46
CA ALA A 158 -7.11 -16.45 -20.30
C ALA A 158 -6.07 -15.56 -20.98
N LEU A 159 -6.49 -14.41 -21.53
CA LEU A 159 -5.62 -13.49 -22.22
C LEU A 159 -4.55 -12.86 -21.31
N GLN A 160 -4.95 -12.43 -20.09
CA GLN A 160 -4.03 -11.79 -19.14
C GLN A 160 -3.00 -12.75 -18.58
N LEU A 161 -3.35 -14.03 -18.42
CA LEU A 161 -2.41 -15.07 -18.02
C LEU A 161 -1.49 -15.48 -19.17
N HIS A 162 -2.05 -15.59 -20.38
CA HIS A 162 -1.30 -15.96 -21.56
C HIS A 162 -0.26 -14.91 -21.98
N GLN A 163 -0.55 -13.61 -21.80
CA GLN A 163 0.37 -12.53 -22.17
C GLN A 163 1.73 -12.63 -21.48
N ILE A 164 1.79 -13.18 -20.24
CA ILE A 164 3.02 -13.39 -19.47
C ILE A 164 3.41 -14.89 -19.43
N HIS A 165 2.78 -15.75 -20.25
CA HIS A 165 2.94 -17.21 -20.28
C HIS A 165 2.76 -17.92 -18.92
N LEU A 166 1.92 -17.36 -18.05
CA LEU A 166 1.62 -17.94 -16.74
C LEU A 166 0.70 -19.18 -16.85
N ASP A 167 -0.13 -19.23 -17.88
CA ASP A 167 -0.94 -20.41 -18.24
C ASP A 167 -0.12 -21.69 -18.35
N GLN A 168 1.12 -21.60 -18.83
CA GLN A 168 2.04 -22.75 -18.93
C GLN A 168 2.53 -23.22 -17.54
N LEU A 169 2.77 -22.28 -16.59
CA LEU A 169 3.10 -22.66 -15.21
C LEU A 169 1.91 -23.34 -14.55
N HIS A 170 0.70 -22.82 -14.76
CA HIS A 170 -0.53 -23.42 -14.24
C HIS A 170 -0.75 -24.84 -14.79
N GLN A 171 -0.53 -25.04 -16.09
CA GLN A 171 -0.58 -26.36 -16.73
C GLN A 171 0.48 -27.32 -16.17
N ALA A 172 1.64 -26.81 -15.77
CA ALA A 172 2.69 -27.58 -15.11
C ALA A 172 2.44 -27.86 -13.62
N GLY A 173 1.30 -27.36 -13.06
CA GLY A 173 0.88 -27.57 -11.67
C GLY A 173 1.41 -26.51 -10.69
N PHE A 174 2.01 -25.43 -11.17
CA PHE A 174 2.49 -24.33 -10.33
C PHE A 174 1.46 -23.20 -10.31
N ARG A 175 0.62 -23.20 -9.27
CA ARG A 175 -0.54 -22.30 -9.09
C ARG A 175 -0.47 -21.49 -7.80
N GLY A 176 0.74 -21.39 -7.19
CA GLY A 176 0.99 -20.67 -5.95
C GLY A 176 0.80 -21.48 -4.68
N LYS A 177 0.57 -22.80 -4.75
CA LYS A 177 0.34 -23.65 -3.59
C LYS A 177 1.51 -23.61 -2.61
N GLY A 178 1.21 -23.36 -1.32
CA GLY A 178 2.21 -23.26 -0.26
C GLY A 178 2.89 -21.89 -0.18
N MET A 179 2.59 -20.98 -1.13
CA MET A 179 3.07 -19.61 -1.09
C MET A 179 2.08 -18.71 -0.35
N MET A 180 2.60 -17.76 0.41
CA MET A 180 1.83 -16.80 1.17
C MET A 180 1.97 -15.40 0.57
N VAL A 181 0.85 -14.81 0.17
CA VAL A 181 0.79 -13.49 -0.49
C VAL A 181 0.05 -12.51 0.41
N ALA A 182 0.59 -11.31 0.60
CA ALA A 182 -0.13 -10.20 1.24
C ALA A 182 -0.59 -9.20 0.19
N VAL A 183 -1.83 -8.73 0.32
CA VAL A 183 -2.41 -7.65 -0.46
C VAL A 183 -2.52 -6.42 0.43
N LEU A 184 -1.73 -5.39 0.13
CA LEU A 184 -1.75 -4.10 0.81
C LEU A 184 -2.61 -3.13 -0.01
N ASP A 185 -3.73 -2.64 0.59
CA ASP A 185 -4.71 -1.83 -0.16
C ASP A 185 -5.60 -0.99 0.77
N GLY A 186 -6.51 -0.18 0.19
CA GLY A 186 -7.43 0.71 0.92
C GLY A 186 -8.69 0.04 1.46
N GLY A 187 -8.99 -1.21 1.07
CA GLY A 187 -10.19 -1.93 1.52
C GLY A 187 -10.54 -3.11 0.62
N PHE A 188 -11.44 -3.97 1.12
CA PHE A 188 -11.80 -5.24 0.46
C PHE A 188 -13.32 -5.42 0.40
N GLN A 189 -14.03 -4.41 -0.08
CA GLN A 189 -15.49 -4.34 -0.07
C GLN A 189 -16.14 -5.63 -0.56
N TYR A 190 -16.99 -6.22 0.30
CA TYR A 190 -17.75 -7.45 0.04
C TYR A 190 -16.94 -8.72 -0.28
N ALA A 191 -15.61 -8.73 -0.15
CA ALA A 191 -14.83 -9.94 -0.40
C ALA A 191 -15.22 -11.11 0.51
N ASP A 192 -15.82 -10.84 1.67
CA ASP A 192 -16.40 -11.83 2.60
C ASP A 192 -17.79 -12.33 2.18
N HIS A 193 -18.43 -11.74 1.17
CA HIS A 193 -19.78 -12.06 0.71
C HIS A 193 -19.83 -12.55 -0.74
N ILE A 194 -18.99 -12.01 -1.64
CA ILE A 194 -18.94 -12.42 -3.05
C ILE A 194 -18.52 -13.89 -3.15
N PRO A 195 -19.33 -14.79 -3.77
CA PRO A 195 -19.09 -16.22 -3.73
C PRO A 195 -17.70 -16.63 -4.21
N ALA A 196 -17.21 -16.11 -5.33
CA ALA A 196 -15.90 -16.42 -5.88
C ALA A 196 -14.74 -16.02 -4.92
N LEU A 197 -14.88 -14.90 -4.20
CA LEU A 197 -13.89 -14.43 -3.24
C LEU A 197 -13.98 -15.11 -1.87
N LYS A 198 -15.15 -15.63 -1.50
CA LYS A 198 -15.30 -16.46 -0.27
C LYS A 198 -14.57 -17.79 -0.36
N ARG A 199 -14.33 -18.28 -1.56
CA ARG A 199 -13.70 -19.61 -1.81
C ARG A 199 -12.18 -19.55 -1.87
N ILE A 200 -11.56 -18.37 -1.84
CA ILE A 200 -10.10 -18.21 -1.83
C ILE A 200 -9.47 -18.73 -0.53
N ASN A 201 -8.20 -19.02 -0.55
CA ASN A 201 -7.43 -19.44 0.62
C ASN A 201 -7.02 -18.22 1.47
N LYS A 202 -8.00 -17.52 2.05
CA LYS A 202 -7.74 -16.40 2.96
C LYS A 202 -7.30 -16.93 4.33
N ILE A 203 -6.12 -16.54 4.82
CA ILE A 203 -5.56 -16.95 6.10
C ILE A 203 -5.71 -15.89 7.20
N GLY A 204 -5.96 -14.63 6.81
CA GLY A 204 -6.22 -13.56 7.79
C GLY A 204 -6.40 -12.20 7.16
N GLU A 205 -6.72 -11.26 8.02
CA GLU A 205 -6.92 -9.86 7.66
C GLU A 205 -6.47 -8.95 8.80
N ARG A 206 -6.06 -7.72 8.48
CA ARG A 206 -5.72 -6.70 9.47
C ARG A 206 -5.88 -5.30 8.92
N ASP A 207 -6.34 -4.39 9.80
CA ASP A 207 -6.42 -2.96 9.54
C ASP A 207 -5.27 -2.23 10.25
N PHE A 208 -4.50 -1.44 9.51
CA PHE A 208 -3.40 -0.63 10.02
C PHE A 208 -3.71 0.87 10.00
N VAL A 209 -4.83 1.27 9.40
CA VAL A 209 -5.25 2.66 9.31
C VAL A 209 -5.76 3.17 10.66
N PHE A 210 -5.56 4.42 10.94
CA PHE A 210 -6.10 5.08 12.12
C PHE A 210 -6.96 6.29 11.72
N PRO A 211 -8.20 6.39 12.27
CA PRO A 211 -8.88 5.40 13.10
C PRO A 211 -9.17 4.10 12.32
N PRO A 212 -9.10 2.93 12.98
CA PRO A 212 -9.37 1.68 12.30
C PRO A 212 -10.84 1.59 11.92
N SER A 213 -11.13 0.95 10.80
CA SER A 213 -12.49 0.62 10.42
C SER A 213 -13.07 -0.48 11.31
N HIS A 214 -14.39 -0.56 11.39
CA HIS A 214 -15.05 -1.66 12.07
C HIS A 214 -14.96 -2.98 11.28
N ASN A 215 -14.75 -2.88 9.95
CA ASN A 215 -14.72 -4.02 9.06
C ASN A 215 -14.12 -3.61 7.71
N ILE A 216 -12.95 -4.17 7.34
CA ILE A 216 -12.27 -3.88 6.08
C ILE A 216 -13.09 -4.24 4.83
N TYR A 217 -14.11 -5.09 4.98
CA TYR A 217 -15.06 -5.45 3.91
C TYR A 217 -16.19 -4.42 3.73
N ARG A 218 -16.16 -3.34 4.49
CA ARG A 218 -17.03 -2.16 4.34
C ARG A 218 -16.27 -0.93 3.86
N GLU A 219 -15.00 -1.10 3.59
CA GLU A 219 -14.12 -0.07 3.04
C GLU A 219 -14.09 -0.15 1.50
N HIS A 220 -13.20 0.59 0.86
CA HIS A 220 -13.12 0.74 -0.59
C HIS A 220 -13.01 -0.61 -1.33
N SER A 221 -13.55 -0.69 -2.56
CA SER A 221 -13.58 -1.91 -3.37
C SER A 221 -12.29 -2.20 -4.15
N HIS A 222 -11.30 -1.31 -4.10
CA HIS A 222 -10.11 -1.43 -4.94
C HIS A 222 -9.32 -2.71 -4.62
N GLY A 223 -8.97 -2.94 -3.35
CA GLY A 223 -8.21 -4.12 -2.95
C GLY A 223 -8.95 -5.45 -3.17
N MET A 224 -10.28 -5.44 -3.15
CA MET A 224 -11.09 -6.59 -3.52
C MET A 224 -10.93 -6.94 -5.01
N LYS A 225 -10.93 -5.92 -5.90
CA LYS A 225 -10.67 -6.11 -7.34
C LYS A 225 -9.24 -6.61 -7.58
N VAL A 226 -8.25 -6.01 -6.92
CA VAL A 226 -6.84 -6.44 -6.95
C VAL A 226 -6.69 -7.89 -6.49
N LEU A 227 -7.33 -8.27 -5.38
CA LEU A 227 -7.35 -9.63 -4.87
C LEU A 227 -7.94 -10.62 -5.89
N SER A 228 -9.00 -10.22 -6.60
CA SER A 228 -9.66 -11.09 -7.58
C SER A 228 -8.70 -11.50 -8.70
N VAL A 229 -7.83 -10.61 -9.15
CA VAL A 229 -6.82 -10.87 -10.21
C VAL A 229 -5.84 -11.98 -9.81
N MET A 230 -5.60 -12.15 -8.51
CA MET A 230 -4.67 -13.19 -8.02
C MET A 230 -5.35 -14.47 -7.55
N ALA A 231 -6.45 -14.33 -6.79
CA ALA A 231 -6.88 -15.36 -5.86
C ALA A 231 -8.09 -16.21 -6.34
N VAL A 232 -8.90 -15.68 -7.27
CA VAL A 232 -10.12 -16.39 -7.73
C VAL A 232 -9.74 -17.66 -8.48
N ASN A 233 -10.50 -18.75 -8.24
CA ASN A 233 -10.24 -20.07 -8.81
C ASN A 233 -11.55 -20.66 -9.35
N GLU A 234 -12.13 -20.03 -10.36
CA GLU A 234 -13.34 -20.48 -11.04
C GLU A 234 -12.97 -21.03 -12.42
N LYS A 235 -12.75 -22.34 -12.46
CA LYS A 235 -12.22 -23.02 -13.64
C LYS A 235 -13.03 -22.72 -14.91
N ASN A 236 -12.35 -22.34 -15.99
CA ASN A 236 -12.87 -21.98 -17.30
C ASN A 236 -13.76 -20.71 -17.31
N LEU A 237 -13.81 -19.93 -16.23
CA LEU A 237 -14.55 -18.69 -16.13
C LEU A 237 -13.65 -17.52 -15.71
N PHE A 238 -12.93 -17.71 -14.61
CA PHE A 238 -12.04 -16.70 -14.05
C PHE A 238 -10.96 -17.37 -13.21
N GLU A 239 -9.74 -17.40 -13.73
CA GLU A 239 -8.59 -17.96 -13.02
C GLU A 239 -7.62 -16.84 -12.64
N GLY A 240 -7.36 -16.68 -11.35
CA GLY A 240 -6.39 -15.73 -10.82
C GLY A 240 -4.94 -16.14 -11.13
N SER A 241 -4.01 -15.19 -10.98
CA SER A 241 -2.59 -15.45 -11.28
C SER A 241 -1.91 -16.38 -10.24
N ALA A 242 -2.46 -16.56 -9.03
CA ALA A 242 -2.00 -17.56 -8.05
C ALA A 242 -3.18 -18.13 -7.25
N PRO A 243 -4.10 -18.88 -7.89
CA PRO A 243 -5.39 -19.26 -7.32
C PRO A 243 -5.29 -20.29 -6.18
N GLU A 244 -4.13 -20.89 -5.94
CA GLU A 244 -3.88 -21.83 -4.84
C GLU A 244 -2.97 -21.26 -3.74
N ALA A 245 -2.54 -19.99 -3.85
CA ALA A 245 -1.78 -19.31 -2.80
C ALA A 245 -2.66 -18.98 -1.58
N GLU A 246 -2.01 -18.72 -0.45
CA GLU A 246 -2.64 -18.26 0.79
C GLU A 246 -2.58 -16.74 0.91
N TYR A 247 -3.67 -16.09 1.33
CA TYR A 247 -3.79 -14.64 1.26
C TYR A 247 -3.98 -13.95 2.62
N TRP A 248 -3.14 -12.95 2.91
CA TRP A 248 -3.37 -11.92 3.92
C TRP A 248 -3.97 -10.67 3.27
N LEU A 249 -5.06 -10.13 3.86
CA LEU A 249 -5.69 -8.89 3.43
C LEU A 249 -5.35 -7.78 4.42
N LEU A 250 -4.53 -6.81 4.00
CA LEU A 250 -3.97 -5.79 4.87
C LEU A 250 -4.43 -4.40 4.40
N ARG A 251 -5.33 -3.78 5.18
CA ARG A 251 -5.75 -2.40 4.90
C ARG A 251 -4.73 -1.44 5.47
N CYS A 252 -4.14 -0.58 4.63
CA CYS A 252 -3.11 0.38 5.02
C CYS A 252 -3.24 1.75 4.34
N GLU A 253 -4.34 2.01 3.62
CA GLU A 253 -4.65 3.28 2.97
C GLU A 253 -5.99 3.81 3.45
N GLN A 254 -6.08 5.12 3.68
CA GLN A 254 -7.30 5.85 4.01
C GLN A 254 -7.81 6.58 2.77
N THR A 255 -8.76 6.01 2.08
CA THR A 255 -9.25 6.49 0.77
C THR A 255 -9.97 7.85 0.78
N GLN A 256 -10.21 8.45 1.94
CA GLN A 256 -10.84 9.77 2.10
C GLN A 256 -9.83 10.91 2.18
N THR A 257 -8.57 10.62 2.42
CA THR A 257 -7.47 11.58 2.52
C THR A 257 -6.22 10.99 1.90
N GLU A 258 -5.35 11.84 1.39
CA GLU A 258 -4.02 11.47 0.91
C GLU A 258 -3.00 12.18 1.79
N SER A 259 -2.40 11.48 2.74
CA SER A 259 -1.47 12.06 3.70
C SER A 259 -0.23 11.21 3.94
N ARG A 260 0.85 11.82 4.41
CA ARG A 260 2.10 11.09 4.69
C ARG A 260 2.00 10.10 5.86
N SER A 261 0.91 10.13 6.65
CA SER A 261 0.65 9.10 7.66
C SER A 261 0.39 7.72 7.06
N GLU A 262 -0.04 7.65 5.80
CA GLU A 262 -0.26 6.38 5.08
C GLU A 262 1.03 5.63 4.84
N GLU A 263 2.16 6.33 4.71
CA GLU A 263 3.48 5.70 4.67
C GLU A 263 3.77 4.89 5.96
N ASP A 264 3.33 5.40 7.14
CA ASP A 264 3.48 4.70 8.42
C ASP A 264 2.54 3.49 8.53
N PHE A 265 1.34 3.59 7.99
CA PHE A 265 0.39 2.47 7.94
C PHE A 265 0.88 1.38 6.97
N TRP A 266 1.38 1.77 5.80
CA TRP A 266 1.98 0.86 4.84
C TRP A 266 3.21 0.14 5.43
N ALA A 267 4.10 0.89 6.08
CA ALA A 267 5.29 0.33 6.74
C ALA A 267 4.91 -0.71 7.81
N ALA A 268 3.90 -0.40 8.65
CA ALA A 268 3.42 -1.32 9.67
C ALA A 268 2.78 -2.59 9.06
N ALA A 269 2.07 -2.46 7.93
CA ALA A 269 1.50 -3.59 7.20
C ALA A 269 2.59 -4.47 6.57
N ALA A 270 3.62 -3.88 5.94
CA ALA A 270 4.75 -4.59 5.37
C ALA A 270 5.57 -5.34 6.45
N GLU A 271 5.83 -4.70 7.59
CA GLU A 271 6.50 -5.32 8.74
C GLU A 271 5.70 -6.45 9.38
N PHE A 272 4.37 -6.32 9.40
CA PHE A 272 3.49 -7.41 9.83
C PHE A 272 3.58 -8.58 8.86
N ALA A 273 3.49 -8.33 7.54
CA ALA A 273 3.63 -9.35 6.51
C ALA A 273 4.97 -10.11 6.63
N ASP A 274 6.07 -9.38 6.89
CA ASP A 274 7.36 -9.97 7.22
C ASP A 274 7.29 -10.88 8.44
N SER A 275 6.69 -10.39 9.52
CA SER A 275 6.68 -11.11 10.81
C SER A 275 5.85 -12.40 10.77
N VAL A 276 4.79 -12.46 9.96
CA VAL A 276 3.94 -13.68 9.81
C VAL A 276 4.47 -14.65 8.75
N GLY A 277 5.48 -14.24 7.97
CA GLY A 277 6.17 -15.14 7.02
C GLY A 277 5.65 -15.10 5.59
N VAL A 278 5.10 -13.96 5.14
CA VAL A 278 4.69 -13.72 3.74
C VAL A 278 5.89 -13.87 2.81
N ASP A 279 5.67 -14.46 1.63
CA ASP A 279 6.68 -14.61 0.58
C ASP A 279 6.61 -13.47 -0.45
N VAL A 280 5.41 -13.08 -0.87
CA VAL A 280 5.17 -12.04 -1.87
C VAL A 280 4.20 -10.99 -1.33
N ILE A 281 4.51 -9.72 -1.52
CA ILE A 281 3.59 -8.60 -1.25
C ILE A 281 3.18 -7.99 -2.58
N ASN A 282 1.85 -7.84 -2.80
CA ASN A 282 1.32 -6.94 -3.82
C ASN A 282 0.90 -5.63 -3.17
N SER A 283 1.46 -4.51 -3.64
CA SER A 283 1.06 -3.15 -3.28
C SER A 283 0.59 -2.42 -4.53
N SER A 284 -0.73 -2.32 -4.69
CA SER A 284 -1.35 -1.56 -5.79
C SER A 284 -1.60 -0.11 -5.38
N LEU A 285 -0.73 0.43 -4.54
CA LEU A 285 -0.74 1.78 -3.96
C LEU A 285 0.46 2.58 -4.44
N GLY A 286 0.32 3.90 -4.48
CA GLY A 286 1.43 4.75 -4.85
C GLY A 286 1.14 6.22 -4.62
N TYR A 287 2.11 6.93 -4.05
CA TYR A 287 1.97 8.33 -3.64
C TYR A 287 2.85 9.24 -4.50
N SER A 288 2.28 10.33 -4.97
CA SER A 288 3.00 11.42 -5.67
C SER A 288 2.53 12.79 -5.22
N GLU A 289 1.27 12.88 -4.82
CA GLU A 289 0.62 14.08 -4.34
C GLU A 289 -0.07 13.79 -3.01
N TYR A 290 -0.15 14.80 -2.15
CA TYR A 290 -0.84 14.75 -0.86
C TYR A 290 -1.83 15.90 -0.79
N ASP A 291 -2.87 15.77 0.03
CA ASP A 291 -3.90 16.81 0.24
C ASP A 291 -3.29 18.11 0.76
N ASP A 292 -2.19 18.03 1.50
CA ASP A 292 -1.38 19.16 1.94
C ASP A 292 -0.20 19.35 1.00
N ASP A 293 -0.20 20.45 0.24
CA ASP A 293 0.86 20.80 -0.72
C ASP A 293 2.26 20.92 -0.08
N GLU A 294 2.35 21.25 1.21
CA GLU A 294 3.63 21.33 1.93
C GLU A 294 4.25 19.95 2.17
N GLN A 295 3.44 18.89 2.07
CA GLN A 295 3.87 17.51 2.25
C GLN A 295 4.34 16.82 0.96
N LYS A 296 4.17 17.44 -0.21
CA LYS A 296 4.57 16.89 -1.51
C LYS A 296 6.08 16.66 -1.59
N TYR A 297 6.44 15.54 -2.18
CA TYR A 297 7.83 15.22 -2.47
C TYR A 297 8.23 15.75 -3.84
N PRO A 298 9.35 16.46 -3.95
CA PRO A 298 9.89 16.83 -5.25
C PRO A 298 10.46 15.61 -5.97
N TYR A 299 10.36 15.56 -7.30
CA TYR A 299 10.85 14.45 -8.11
C TYR A 299 12.29 14.01 -7.79
N ARG A 300 13.18 14.96 -7.43
CA ARG A 300 14.58 14.63 -7.07
C ARG A 300 14.73 13.68 -5.88
N GLN A 301 13.66 13.42 -5.12
CA GLN A 301 13.65 12.50 -3.98
C GLN A 301 13.10 11.10 -4.36
N LEU A 302 12.64 10.90 -5.60
CA LEU A 302 12.27 9.58 -6.11
C LEU A 302 13.51 8.79 -6.52
N ASP A 303 14.39 8.56 -5.58
CA ASP A 303 15.69 7.90 -5.74
C ASP A 303 15.77 6.54 -5.03
N GLY A 304 14.65 6.03 -4.50
CA GLY A 304 14.56 4.78 -3.76
C GLY A 304 15.12 4.83 -2.33
N HIS A 305 15.73 5.96 -1.92
CA HIS A 305 16.45 6.07 -0.65
C HIS A 305 16.02 7.27 0.21
N SER A 306 15.66 8.38 -0.41
CA SER A 306 15.33 9.62 0.31
C SER A 306 14.07 9.50 1.14
N MET A 307 13.04 8.81 0.64
CA MET A 307 11.75 8.69 1.31
C MET A 307 11.66 7.45 2.20
N MET A 308 10.91 7.60 3.31
CA MET A 308 10.79 6.53 4.31
C MET A 308 10.20 5.27 3.70
N ILE A 309 9.08 5.39 3.00
CA ILE A 309 8.38 4.24 2.41
C ILE A 309 9.23 3.52 1.35
N SER A 310 10.01 4.25 0.52
CA SER A 310 10.89 3.65 -0.49
C SER A 310 12.03 2.85 0.16
N ARG A 311 12.61 3.36 1.27
CA ARG A 311 13.59 2.57 2.04
C ARG A 311 12.98 1.31 2.63
N MET A 312 11.75 1.40 3.17
CA MET A 312 11.03 0.23 3.71
C MET A 312 10.75 -0.80 2.61
N ALA A 313 10.39 -0.34 1.41
CA ALA A 313 10.16 -1.20 0.26
C ALA A 313 11.44 -1.96 -0.15
N SER A 314 12.58 -1.27 -0.26
CA SER A 314 13.88 -1.90 -0.55
C SER A 314 14.31 -2.91 0.52
N MET A 315 13.93 -2.71 1.79
CA MET A 315 14.25 -3.66 2.86
C MET A 315 13.55 -5.02 2.70
N LEU A 316 12.41 -5.09 2.01
CA LEU A 316 11.64 -6.33 1.89
C LEU A 316 12.43 -7.45 1.21
N ALA A 317 13.15 -7.17 0.13
CA ALA A 317 14.00 -8.16 -0.52
C ALA A 317 15.13 -8.64 0.40
N GLN A 318 15.70 -7.77 1.24
CA GLN A 318 16.69 -8.10 2.24
C GLN A 318 16.12 -8.94 3.40
N LYS A 319 14.79 -8.90 3.60
CA LYS A 319 14.06 -9.79 4.53
C LYS A 319 13.55 -11.05 3.84
N GLY A 320 13.81 -11.22 2.56
CA GLY A 320 13.47 -12.41 1.77
C GLY A 320 12.05 -12.39 1.22
N ILE A 321 11.49 -11.23 0.95
CA ILE A 321 10.14 -11.02 0.40
C ILE A 321 10.24 -10.31 -0.95
N VAL A 322 9.50 -10.78 -1.94
CA VAL A 322 9.35 -10.04 -3.19
C VAL A 322 8.19 -9.04 -3.04
N LEU A 323 8.50 -7.75 -3.15
CA LEU A 323 7.49 -6.71 -3.31
C LEU A 323 7.23 -6.48 -4.79
N VAL A 324 5.97 -6.58 -5.18
CA VAL A 324 5.47 -6.17 -6.50
C VAL A 324 4.59 -4.95 -6.31
N CYS A 325 4.94 -3.86 -7.00
CA CYS A 325 4.31 -2.56 -6.81
C CYS A 325 3.84 -2.00 -8.15
N SER A 326 2.65 -1.40 -8.18
CA SER A 326 2.15 -0.69 -9.36
C SER A 326 2.99 0.56 -9.63
N ALA A 327 3.26 0.86 -10.91
CA ALA A 327 4.06 2.02 -11.31
C ALA A 327 3.38 3.37 -11.04
N GLY A 328 2.04 3.38 -10.92
CA GLY A 328 1.20 4.57 -10.86
C GLY A 328 0.45 4.82 -12.16
N ASN A 329 -0.56 5.70 -12.10
CA ASN A 329 -1.47 5.97 -13.21
C ASN A 329 -1.41 7.44 -13.66
N SER A 330 -0.25 8.07 -13.56
CA SER A 330 -0.02 9.48 -13.86
C SER A 330 0.60 9.74 -15.24
N GLY A 331 0.66 8.73 -16.12
CA GLY A 331 1.36 8.84 -17.41
C GLY A 331 0.82 9.92 -18.34
N ASP A 332 -0.45 10.26 -18.25
CA ASP A 332 -1.15 11.27 -19.04
C ASP A 332 -1.45 12.58 -18.27
N ASP A 333 -1.03 12.67 -17.01
CA ASP A 333 -1.11 13.90 -16.21
C ASP A 333 0.21 14.69 -16.15
N SER A 334 0.26 15.75 -15.33
CA SER A 334 1.44 16.62 -15.20
C SER A 334 2.62 15.92 -14.52
N TRP A 335 2.38 14.93 -13.64
CA TRP A 335 3.41 14.21 -12.93
C TRP A 335 4.17 13.23 -13.82
N LYS A 336 3.49 12.44 -14.62
CA LYS A 336 4.00 11.43 -15.58
C LYS A 336 4.87 10.32 -15.01
N LYS A 337 5.51 10.55 -13.87
CA LYS A 337 6.52 9.68 -13.29
C LYS A 337 5.90 8.59 -12.43
N ILE A 338 6.69 7.55 -12.19
CA ILE A 338 6.36 6.55 -11.19
C ILE A 338 6.04 7.20 -9.84
N THR A 339 5.27 6.51 -9.02
CA THR A 339 4.92 6.92 -7.66
C THR A 339 5.76 6.17 -6.64
N ILE A 340 5.88 6.67 -5.41
CA ILE A 340 6.51 5.92 -4.33
C ILE A 340 5.52 4.88 -3.77
N PRO A 341 5.97 3.66 -3.35
CA PRO A 341 7.36 3.19 -3.26
C PRO A 341 7.90 2.47 -4.50
N ALA A 342 7.26 2.64 -5.68
CA ALA A 342 7.70 1.99 -6.92
C ALA A 342 9.10 2.44 -7.41
N ASP A 343 9.63 3.54 -6.87
CA ASP A 343 10.99 4.03 -7.11
C ASP A 343 12.08 3.21 -6.39
N ALA A 344 11.71 2.34 -5.46
CA ALA A 344 12.65 1.52 -4.69
C ALA A 344 13.45 0.57 -5.61
N GLU A 345 14.66 0.20 -5.17
CA GLU A 345 15.62 -0.57 -6.00
C GLU A 345 15.21 -2.03 -6.13
N ASP A 346 15.02 -2.69 -5.00
CA ASP A 346 14.76 -4.14 -4.91
C ASP A 346 13.26 -4.47 -4.93
N VAL A 347 12.52 -3.83 -5.85
CA VAL A 347 11.08 -3.95 -6.02
C VAL A 347 10.77 -4.22 -7.49
N LEU A 348 9.84 -5.12 -7.76
CA LEU A 348 9.28 -5.28 -9.11
C LEU A 348 8.19 -4.23 -9.32
N THR A 349 8.54 -3.15 -10.00
CA THR A 349 7.61 -2.09 -10.41
C THR A 349 6.95 -2.47 -11.73
N VAL A 350 5.61 -2.49 -11.75
CA VAL A 350 4.84 -2.99 -12.89
C VAL A 350 4.06 -1.87 -13.56
N GLY A 351 4.36 -1.64 -14.83
CA GLY A 351 3.60 -0.77 -15.73
C GLY A 351 2.47 -1.51 -16.44
N ALA A 352 1.56 -0.77 -17.07
CA ALA A 352 0.37 -1.30 -17.71
C ALA A 352 0.46 -1.28 -19.24
N VAL A 353 0.15 -2.41 -19.88
CA VAL A 353 -0.05 -2.53 -21.33
C VAL A 353 -1.47 -2.98 -21.65
N THR A 354 -1.86 -2.84 -22.93
CA THR A 354 -3.05 -3.44 -23.52
C THR A 354 -2.82 -4.91 -23.85
N SER A 355 -3.85 -5.62 -24.33
CA SER A 355 -3.75 -6.98 -24.85
C SER A 355 -2.70 -7.14 -25.96
N ASP A 356 -2.52 -6.10 -26.78
CA ASP A 356 -1.55 -6.09 -27.88
C ASP A 356 -0.12 -5.69 -27.43
N GLY A 357 0.12 -5.58 -26.11
CA GLY A 357 1.42 -5.21 -25.55
C GLY A 357 1.79 -3.72 -25.73
N ILE A 358 0.81 -2.86 -26.04
CA ILE A 358 1.03 -1.42 -26.20
C ILE A 358 0.90 -0.74 -24.85
N ASN A 359 1.86 0.12 -24.47
CA ASN A 359 1.79 0.91 -23.25
C ASN A 359 0.49 1.73 -23.18
N THR A 360 -0.19 1.65 -22.04
CA THR A 360 -1.38 2.46 -21.79
C THR A 360 -0.98 3.90 -21.46
N VAL A 361 -1.77 4.88 -21.92
CA VAL A 361 -1.45 6.31 -21.76
C VAL A 361 -1.35 6.73 -20.29
N PHE A 362 -2.09 6.08 -19.42
CA PHE A 362 -2.09 6.37 -17.98
C PHE A 362 -0.90 5.76 -17.24
N SER A 363 -0.24 4.73 -17.79
CA SER A 363 0.87 4.07 -17.08
C SER A 363 2.02 5.04 -16.81
N SER A 364 2.35 5.24 -15.54
CA SER A 364 3.47 6.07 -15.11
C SER A 364 4.80 5.54 -15.66
N VAL A 365 5.73 6.46 -15.94
CA VAL A 365 7.01 6.17 -16.59
C VAL A 365 8.19 6.60 -15.72
N GLY A 366 9.35 5.97 -15.95
CA GLY A 366 10.61 6.39 -15.34
C GLY A 366 11.27 7.60 -16.05
N PRO A 367 12.55 7.79 -15.85
CA PRO A 367 13.40 7.08 -14.90
C PRO A 367 13.08 7.46 -13.44
N THR A 368 13.75 6.81 -12.47
CA THR A 368 13.90 7.35 -11.12
C THR A 368 14.78 8.60 -11.13
N ALA A 369 14.79 9.35 -10.04
CA ALA A 369 15.59 10.58 -9.96
C ALA A 369 17.11 10.32 -10.03
N ASP A 370 17.55 9.13 -9.61
CA ASP A 370 18.93 8.65 -9.72
C ASP A 370 19.23 7.94 -11.06
N GLY A 371 18.26 7.91 -11.98
CA GLY A 371 18.44 7.47 -13.37
C GLY A 371 18.23 5.98 -13.62
N ARG A 372 17.74 5.20 -12.66
CA ARG A 372 17.40 3.78 -12.85
C ARG A 372 16.20 3.64 -13.78
N VAL A 373 16.22 2.58 -14.59
CA VAL A 373 15.08 2.21 -15.43
C VAL A 373 13.91 1.76 -14.55
N LYS A 374 12.76 2.35 -14.79
CA LYS A 374 11.46 1.99 -14.23
C LYS A 374 10.36 2.31 -15.28
N PRO A 375 9.21 1.59 -15.27
CA PRO A 375 8.93 0.39 -14.48
C PRO A 375 9.94 -0.72 -14.75
N ASP A 376 9.96 -1.79 -13.94
CA ASP A 376 10.80 -2.95 -14.22
C ASP A 376 10.20 -3.77 -15.36
N VAL A 377 8.93 -4.12 -15.26
CA VAL A 377 8.22 -4.96 -16.24
C VAL A 377 6.83 -4.44 -16.52
N MET A 378 6.20 -4.99 -17.57
CA MET A 378 4.85 -4.66 -17.99
C MET A 378 3.94 -5.87 -17.91
N ALA A 379 2.66 -5.66 -17.61
CA ALA A 379 1.61 -6.66 -17.73
C ALA A 379 0.27 -6.02 -18.13
N LEU A 380 -0.75 -6.83 -18.43
CA LEU A 380 -2.08 -6.33 -18.78
C LEU A 380 -2.67 -5.47 -17.67
N GLY A 381 -2.85 -4.19 -17.93
CA GLY A 381 -3.52 -3.23 -17.05
C GLY A 381 -4.51 -2.37 -17.80
N GLY A 382 -4.57 -2.49 -19.13
CA GLY A 382 -5.60 -1.94 -19.99
C GLY A 382 -6.71 -2.97 -20.21
N TYR A 383 -7.91 -2.72 -19.69
CA TYR A 383 -9.05 -3.64 -19.76
C TYR A 383 -8.77 -5.01 -19.09
N CYS A 384 -8.08 -5.00 -17.96
CA CYS A 384 -7.84 -6.21 -17.16
C CYS A 384 -9.14 -6.72 -16.56
N SER A 385 -9.39 -8.02 -16.63
CA SER A 385 -10.55 -8.68 -16.04
C SER A 385 -10.42 -8.75 -14.52
N VAL A 386 -11.47 -8.31 -13.82
CA VAL A 386 -11.58 -8.31 -12.35
C VAL A 386 -12.98 -8.76 -11.92
N ILE A 387 -13.16 -9.11 -10.65
CA ILE A 387 -14.49 -9.17 -10.04
C ILE A 387 -14.81 -7.78 -9.47
N ASN A 388 -15.95 -7.20 -9.84
CA ASN A 388 -16.38 -5.89 -9.34
C ASN A 388 -17.14 -6.00 -7.99
N ALA A 389 -17.53 -4.85 -7.42
CA ALA A 389 -18.28 -4.80 -6.16
C ALA A 389 -19.71 -5.36 -6.24
N ASP A 390 -20.21 -5.67 -7.45
CA ASP A 390 -21.48 -6.36 -7.67
C ASP A 390 -21.31 -7.89 -7.70
N GLY A 391 -20.08 -8.38 -7.68
CA GLY A 391 -19.75 -9.80 -7.75
C GLY A 391 -19.72 -10.33 -9.18
N GLU A 392 -19.62 -9.44 -10.16
CA GLU A 392 -19.66 -9.75 -11.60
C GLU A 392 -18.26 -9.57 -12.21
N ILE A 393 -17.99 -10.28 -13.30
CA ILE A 393 -16.79 -10.07 -14.12
C ILE A 393 -16.90 -8.71 -14.81
N ALA A 394 -15.88 -7.90 -14.67
CA ALA A 394 -15.79 -6.57 -15.28
C ALA A 394 -14.36 -6.30 -15.77
N GLN A 395 -14.21 -5.32 -16.64
CA GLN A 395 -12.89 -4.85 -17.09
C GLN A 395 -12.53 -3.55 -16.41
N GLN A 396 -11.26 -3.42 -16.00
CA GLN A 396 -10.73 -2.23 -15.32
C GLN A 396 -9.39 -1.80 -15.92
N ASN A 397 -9.13 -0.50 -15.84
CA ASN A 397 -7.86 0.10 -16.24
C ASN A 397 -7.05 0.48 -15.01
N GLY A 398 -5.74 0.22 -15.03
CA GLY A 398 -4.82 0.63 -13.96
C GLY A 398 -3.61 -0.27 -13.87
N THR A 399 -2.47 0.32 -13.53
CA THR A 399 -1.26 -0.43 -13.12
C THR A 399 -1.52 -1.26 -11.87
N SER A 400 -2.54 -0.88 -11.08
CA SER A 400 -3.05 -1.63 -9.93
C SER A 400 -3.55 -3.03 -10.27
N PHE A 401 -3.89 -3.32 -11.54
CA PHE A 401 -4.33 -4.64 -12.01
C PHE A 401 -3.23 -5.39 -12.75
N ALA A 402 -2.24 -4.68 -13.30
CA ALA A 402 -1.01 -5.27 -13.85
C ALA A 402 -0.11 -5.84 -12.74
N SER A 403 0.04 -5.13 -11.63
CA SER A 403 0.85 -5.54 -10.49
C SER A 403 0.44 -6.92 -9.92
N PRO A 404 -0.83 -7.21 -9.61
CA PRO A 404 -1.24 -8.49 -9.08
C PRO A 404 -1.05 -9.66 -10.07
N LEU A 405 -1.09 -9.43 -11.38
CA LEU A 405 -0.72 -10.47 -12.35
C LEU A 405 0.72 -10.94 -12.14
N ILE A 406 1.64 -9.99 -12.02
CA ILE A 406 3.06 -10.29 -11.76
C ILE A 406 3.26 -10.87 -10.36
N ALA A 407 2.57 -10.35 -9.33
CA ALA A 407 2.70 -10.84 -7.95
C ALA A 407 2.31 -12.33 -7.84
N GLY A 408 1.18 -12.71 -8.44
CA GLY A 408 0.76 -14.11 -8.48
C GLY A 408 1.69 -14.97 -9.33
N ALA A 409 2.17 -14.47 -10.48
CA ALA A 409 3.12 -15.17 -11.32
C ALA A 409 4.45 -15.42 -10.60
N VAL A 410 4.94 -14.46 -9.80
CA VAL A 410 6.12 -14.63 -8.93
C VAL A 410 5.85 -15.71 -7.88
N ALA A 411 4.68 -15.75 -7.27
CA ALA A 411 4.33 -16.81 -6.31
C ALA A 411 4.34 -18.19 -6.98
N CYS A 412 3.79 -18.34 -8.19
CA CYS A 412 3.84 -19.59 -8.94
C CYS A 412 5.27 -19.99 -9.34
N LEU A 413 6.08 -19.01 -9.77
CA LEU A 413 7.48 -19.24 -10.10
C LEU A 413 8.28 -19.67 -8.86
N TRP A 414 8.04 -19.04 -7.72
CA TRP A 414 8.73 -19.39 -6.47
C TRP A 414 8.33 -20.77 -5.95
N GLN A 415 7.06 -21.17 -6.12
CA GLN A 415 6.64 -22.57 -5.89
C GLN A 415 7.45 -23.54 -6.74
N ALA A 416 7.75 -23.18 -7.99
CA ALA A 416 8.53 -24.03 -8.91
C ALA A 416 10.04 -24.02 -8.62
N LEU A 417 10.56 -22.92 -8.03
CA LEU A 417 11.97 -22.66 -7.78
C LEU A 417 12.21 -22.31 -6.30
N PRO A 418 11.95 -23.23 -5.35
CA PRO A 418 11.90 -22.90 -3.92
C PRO A 418 13.25 -22.51 -3.31
N ASP A 419 14.35 -22.84 -3.96
CA ASP A 419 15.71 -22.54 -3.50
C ASP A 419 16.18 -21.13 -3.91
N LYS A 420 15.40 -20.40 -4.74
CA LYS A 420 15.75 -19.05 -5.13
C LYS A 420 15.47 -18.04 -4.03
N THR A 421 16.33 -17.05 -3.93
CA THR A 421 16.12 -15.88 -3.07
C THR A 421 15.17 -14.87 -3.72
N ALA A 422 14.62 -13.94 -2.93
CA ALA A 422 13.79 -12.87 -3.44
C ALA A 422 14.51 -12.03 -4.50
N CYS A 423 15.76 -11.66 -4.26
CA CYS A 423 16.58 -10.90 -5.22
C CYS A 423 16.81 -11.66 -6.53
N GLU A 424 17.08 -12.98 -6.47
CA GLU A 424 17.25 -13.80 -7.67
C GLU A 424 15.96 -13.86 -8.49
N LEU A 425 14.79 -13.97 -7.85
CA LEU A 425 13.51 -13.99 -8.55
C LEU A 425 13.22 -12.65 -9.23
N ILE A 426 13.46 -11.52 -8.54
CA ILE A 426 13.32 -10.18 -9.13
C ILE A 426 14.16 -10.07 -10.39
N GLU A 427 15.42 -10.51 -10.33
CA GLU A 427 16.32 -10.44 -11.47
C GLU A 427 15.93 -11.41 -12.60
N LEU A 428 15.49 -12.64 -12.29
CA LEU A 428 14.99 -13.59 -13.29
C LEU A 428 13.77 -13.04 -14.04
N VAL A 429 12.85 -12.38 -13.35
CA VAL A 429 11.69 -11.74 -13.96
C VAL A 429 12.11 -10.61 -14.91
N ARG A 430 13.03 -9.72 -14.48
CA ARG A 430 13.60 -8.67 -15.35
C ARG A 430 14.26 -9.26 -16.60
N GLN A 431 15.11 -10.30 -16.41
CA GLN A 431 15.85 -10.95 -17.50
C GLN A 431 14.95 -11.65 -18.53
N SER A 432 13.74 -12.04 -18.13
CA SER A 432 12.79 -12.71 -19.04
C SER A 432 12.02 -11.74 -19.93
N GLY A 433 12.06 -10.44 -19.64
CA GLY A 433 11.37 -9.42 -20.39
C GLY A 433 11.81 -9.34 -21.84
N ASP A 434 10.86 -9.14 -22.73
CA ASP A 434 11.07 -9.11 -24.19
C ASP A 434 11.95 -7.94 -24.66
N ARG A 435 12.19 -6.94 -23.77
CA ARG A 435 13.07 -5.79 -24.00
C ARG A 435 14.34 -5.78 -23.15
N TYR A 436 14.67 -6.90 -22.50
CA TYR A 436 15.81 -6.96 -21.56
C TYR A 436 17.12 -6.42 -22.12
N GLN A 437 17.39 -6.62 -23.42
CA GLN A 437 18.62 -6.19 -24.07
C GLN A 437 18.68 -4.65 -24.32
N TRP A 438 17.53 -4.01 -24.42
CA TRP A 438 17.38 -2.57 -24.68
C TRP A 438 16.21 -1.99 -23.87
N PRO A 439 16.34 -1.94 -22.54
CA PRO A 439 15.27 -1.42 -21.69
C PRO A 439 15.11 0.09 -21.88
N ASP A 440 13.89 0.57 -21.66
CA ASP A 440 13.58 1.98 -21.70
C ASP A 440 12.72 2.40 -20.47
N ASN A 441 12.45 3.69 -20.32
CA ASN A 441 11.71 4.22 -19.19
C ASN A 441 10.18 4.19 -19.36
N ILE A 442 9.66 3.58 -20.43
CA ILE A 442 8.23 3.41 -20.70
C ILE A 442 7.83 1.96 -20.46
N TYR A 443 8.58 1.03 -21.03
CA TYR A 443 8.31 -0.40 -20.96
C TYR A 443 9.20 -1.16 -19.96
N GLY A 444 10.20 -0.50 -19.39
CA GLY A 444 11.19 -1.17 -18.57
C GLY A 444 11.94 -2.26 -19.34
N TYR A 445 12.06 -3.44 -18.76
CA TYR A 445 12.61 -4.63 -19.43
C TYR A 445 11.56 -5.36 -20.28
N GLY A 446 10.34 -4.81 -20.41
CA GLY A 446 9.27 -5.34 -21.26
C GLY A 446 8.32 -6.30 -20.54
N ILE A 447 7.57 -7.08 -21.33
CA ILE A 447 6.63 -8.09 -20.82
C ILE A 447 7.43 -9.35 -20.44
N PRO A 448 7.36 -9.82 -19.18
CA PRO A 448 8.11 -11.00 -18.75
C PRO A 448 7.50 -12.30 -19.28
N ASP A 449 8.36 -13.29 -19.51
CA ASP A 449 7.99 -14.65 -19.93
C ASP A 449 8.29 -15.65 -18.82
N PHE A 450 7.28 -16.01 -18.03
CA PHE A 450 7.45 -16.91 -16.90
C PHE A 450 7.73 -18.36 -17.30
N ALA A 451 7.24 -18.82 -18.46
CA ALA A 451 7.54 -20.15 -18.97
C ALA A 451 9.02 -20.28 -19.33
N LYS A 452 9.57 -19.28 -20.00
CA LYS A 452 10.99 -19.23 -20.39
C LYS A 452 11.92 -19.23 -19.16
N ILE A 453 11.54 -18.55 -18.08
CA ILE A 453 12.30 -18.64 -16.81
C ILE A 453 12.36 -20.10 -16.33
N LEU A 454 11.21 -20.75 -16.25
CA LEU A 454 11.09 -22.12 -15.74
C LEU A 454 11.88 -23.12 -16.61
N GLU A 455 11.81 -23.00 -17.92
CA GLU A 455 12.57 -23.83 -18.87
C GLU A 455 14.09 -23.67 -18.68
N LYS A 456 14.57 -22.42 -18.63
CA LYS A 456 15.98 -22.10 -18.45
C LYS A 456 16.53 -22.65 -17.13
N GLU A 457 15.81 -22.49 -16.03
CA GLU A 457 16.24 -22.95 -14.69
C GLU A 457 16.20 -24.48 -14.59
N LYS A 458 15.22 -25.16 -15.22
CA LYS A 458 15.21 -26.64 -15.32
C LYS A 458 16.42 -27.17 -16.09
N TYR A 459 16.79 -26.53 -17.19
CA TYR A 459 17.96 -26.92 -17.98
C TYR A 459 19.27 -26.78 -17.19
N VAL A 460 19.43 -25.67 -16.48
CA VAL A 460 20.62 -25.40 -15.63
C VAL A 460 20.75 -26.43 -14.50
N ASN A 461 19.62 -26.77 -13.86
CA ASN A 461 19.60 -27.71 -12.73
C ASN A 461 19.63 -29.18 -13.16
N GLY A 462 19.16 -29.50 -14.39
CA GLY A 462 19.22 -30.87 -14.96
C GLY A 462 20.59 -31.29 -15.48
N ASN A 463 21.52 -30.33 -15.64
CA ASN A 463 22.90 -30.53 -16.07
C ASN A 463 23.90 -30.51 -14.88
N LYS A 464 23.44 -30.39 -13.66
CA LYS A 464 24.21 -30.56 -12.42
C LYS A 464 23.92 -31.94 -11.81
#